data_4b98db4654cf41f55fb92e46ed5fad7c
#
_entry.id   4b98db4654cf41f55fb92e46ed5fad7c
#
_cell.length_a   1.000
_cell.length_b   1.000
_cell.length_c   1.000
_cell.angle_alpha   90.00
_cell.angle_beta   90.00
_cell.angle_gamma   90.00
#
_symmetry.space_group_name_H-M   'P 1'
#
loop_
_entity.id
_entity.type
_entity.pdbx_description
1 polymer ?
#
loop_
_entity_poly.entity_id
_entity_poly.type
_entity_poly.pdbx_seq_one_letter_code
_entity_poly.pdbx_strand_id
1 'polypeptide(L)'
;MTIDRRKWVLGASSLLMAKSVLAQTAHHHGTHHPALPKADPSSEPYAKLQGGVPHHLTADQESQRSVNSPAPKGPTGRWIPRASLPIPRSEMAWATEWAGRLHVIGGYGEGRVDRGYHHVYEPQADQWHLAAPLPRGANHVAVASLDGRIYAFGGFIEQNRNPDNHAYVYEVAQDKWRSIAPLPRPRGAAAAVALNGKLHLIGGASSPTEERASVGWHEVYDPKTDQWSRKKALPGARDHMGCVAYQGRIHVIGGRFNTFEYNTDLHHVYVPDKDTWELLAPLPTARSGHGLVIYRDRFFAMGGEGGIINRPGQQTVFGQMESYDPVSNTWQSHAAMPTPRHAVGAVAIGDWIYVAGGGAVLGGSVQSAVHEAFTLNGV
;
A
#
# COMPACT_ATOMS: atom_id res chain seq x y z
N MET A 1 62.90 29.08 3.08
CA MET A 1 61.46 29.36 3.18
C MET A 1 60.76 28.54 2.11
N THR A 2 60.30 27.37 2.49
CA THR A 2 59.70 26.37 1.59
C THR A 2 58.17 26.55 1.71
N ILE A 3 57.53 26.89 0.61
CA ILE A 3 56.08 27.03 0.52
C ILE A 3 55.49 25.67 0.14
N ASP A 4 54.71 25.11 1.07
CA ASP A 4 54.01 23.84 0.94
C ASP A 4 52.84 23.97 -0.09
N ARG A 5 52.95 23.20 -1.19
CA ARG A 5 51.94 23.10 -2.26
C ARG A 5 51.02 21.88 -2.03
N ARG A 6 50.21 21.91 -0.99
CA ARG A 6 49.16 20.89 -0.80
C ARG A 6 47.88 21.51 -0.25
N LYS A 7 47.12 22.17 -1.09
CA LYS A 7 45.69 22.50 -0.85
C LYS A 7 45.10 23.02 -2.16
N TRP A 8 44.66 22.15 -3.02
CA TRP A 8 43.72 22.44 -4.12
C TRP A 8 43.40 21.14 -4.89
N VAL A 9 42.76 20.15 -4.26
CA VAL A 9 42.03 19.08 -4.95
C VAL A 9 40.96 18.60 -3.99
N LEU A 10 39.91 19.37 -3.77
CA LEU A 10 38.67 18.94 -3.16
C LEU A 10 37.56 19.94 -3.57
N GLY A 11 37.17 19.88 -4.82
CA GLY A 11 36.14 20.77 -5.35
C GLY A 11 35.46 20.34 -6.63
N ALA A 12 35.88 19.20 -7.22
CA ALA A 12 35.37 18.79 -8.52
C ALA A 12 34.53 17.48 -8.54
N SER A 13 34.45 16.76 -7.42
CA SER A 13 33.77 15.44 -7.40
C SER A 13 32.28 15.49 -7.01
N SER A 14 31.81 16.58 -6.46
CA SER A 14 30.42 16.69 -6.03
C SER A 14 29.45 17.21 -7.11
N LEU A 15 29.96 17.73 -8.23
CA LEU A 15 29.10 18.22 -9.32
C LEU A 15 28.82 17.17 -10.42
N LEU A 16 29.59 16.08 -10.47
CA LEU A 16 29.35 15.02 -11.48
C LEU A 16 28.32 13.98 -11.05
N MET A 17 28.08 13.80 -9.76
CA MET A 17 27.04 12.86 -9.31
C MET A 17 25.60 13.42 -9.40
N ALA A 18 25.45 14.73 -9.38
CA ALA A 18 24.12 15.35 -9.55
C ALA A 18 23.61 15.30 -11.00
N LYS A 19 24.51 15.13 -11.99
CA LYS A 19 24.12 15.04 -13.41
C LYS A 19 23.73 13.64 -13.87
N SER A 20 24.12 12.59 -13.17
CA SER A 20 23.73 11.22 -13.54
C SER A 20 22.33 10.83 -13.05
N VAL A 21 21.78 11.52 -12.06
CA VAL A 21 20.41 11.28 -11.57
C VAL A 21 19.34 11.94 -12.46
N LEU A 22 19.72 12.96 -13.23
CA LEU A 22 18.81 13.66 -14.16
C LEU A 22 18.74 13.02 -15.56
N ALA A 23 19.57 12.04 -15.87
CA ALA A 23 19.60 11.40 -17.19
C ALA A 23 18.72 10.14 -17.32
N GLN A 24 17.96 9.76 -16.27
CA GLN A 24 16.96 8.69 -16.36
C GLN A 24 15.56 9.17 -16.72
N THR A 25 15.41 10.40 -17.19
CA THR A 25 14.18 10.88 -17.80
C THR A 25 14.22 10.55 -19.29
N ALA A 26 13.26 9.78 -19.75
CA ALA A 26 12.90 9.51 -21.15
C ALA A 26 13.70 8.38 -21.85
N HIS A 27 13.39 7.16 -21.50
CA HIS A 27 13.30 6.14 -22.52
C HIS A 27 11.85 5.65 -22.60
N HIS A 28 11.07 6.32 -23.42
CA HIS A 28 9.85 5.77 -23.99
C HIS A 28 10.25 4.62 -24.92
N HIS A 29 10.40 3.45 -24.37
CA HIS A 29 10.30 2.24 -25.19
C HIS A 29 8.79 1.93 -25.29
N GLY A 30 8.21 2.28 -26.42
CA GLY A 30 6.92 1.79 -26.86
C GLY A 30 6.99 0.26 -26.97
N THR A 31 6.88 -0.43 -25.86
CA THR A 31 6.60 -1.86 -25.86
C THR A 31 5.10 -2.00 -26.05
N HIS A 32 4.67 -2.57 -27.16
CA HIS A 32 3.32 -3.07 -27.32
C HIS A 32 3.03 -4.00 -26.13
N HIS A 33 2.31 -3.49 -25.13
CA HIS A 33 1.78 -4.35 -24.09
C HIS A 33 0.72 -5.25 -24.77
N PRO A 34 0.74 -6.56 -24.53
CA PRO A 34 -0.36 -7.41 -24.98
C PRO A 34 -1.66 -6.86 -24.42
N ALA A 35 -2.72 -6.95 -25.22
CA ALA A 35 -4.05 -6.53 -24.79
C ALA A 35 -4.35 -7.13 -23.40
N LEU A 36 -4.83 -6.29 -22.48
CA LEU A 36 -5.15 -6.73 -21.13
C LEU A 36 -6.09 -7.92 -21.20
N PRO A 37 -5.83 -8.99 -20.44
CA PRO A 37 -6.75 -10.10 -20.37
C PRO A 37 -8.10 -9.56 -19.89
N LYS A 38 -9.18 -9.88 -20.61
CA LYS A 38 -10.54 -9.58 -20.15
C LYS A 38 -10.69 -10.20 -18.77
N ALA A 39 -11.35 -9.47 -17.85
CA ALA A 39 -11.69 -10.00 -16.52
C ALA A 39 -12.30 -11.40 -16.71
N ASP A 40 -11.83 -12.37 -15.94
CA ASP A 40 -12.38 -13.73 -16.00
C ASP A 40 -13.78 -13.73 -15.38
N PRO A 41 -14.84 -13.82 -16.18
CA PRO A 41 -16.20 -13.72 -15.68
C PRO A 41 -16.60 -14.89 -14.78
N SER A 42 -15.80 -15.97 -14.77
CA SER A 42 -16.08 -17.14 -13.92
C SER A 42 -15.55 -16.99 -12.50
N SER A 43 -14.55 -16.12 -12.29
CA SER A 43 -13.94 -15.89 -10.98
C SER A 43 -14.50 -14.64 -10.26
N GLU A 44 -15.30 -13.84 -10.95
CA GLU A 44 -15.74 -12.53 -10.48
C GLU A 44 -17.22 -12.28 -10.81
N PRO A 45 -18.14 -12.75 -9.97
CA PRO A 45 -19.55 -12.44 -10.16
C PRO A 45 -19.83 -10.91 -10.14
N TYR A 46 -18.84 -10.11 -9.79
CA TYR A 46 -18.91 -8.67 -9.57
C TYR A 46 -18.23 -7.82 -10.62
N ALA A 47 -17.62 -8.43 -11.62
CA ALA A 47 -16.94 -7.70 -12.69
C ALA A 47 -17.88 -6.83 -13.55
N LYS A 48 -19.17 -6.89 -13.31
CA LYS A 48 -20.20 -6.08 -13.97
C LYS A 48 -20.80 -5.06 -13.02
N LEU A 49 -19.98 -4.33 -12.30
CA LEU A 49 -20.45 -3.20 -11.51
C LEU A 49 -20.86 -2.08 -12.47
N GLN A 50 -22.14 -1.97 -12.74
CA GLN A 50 -22.71 -0.82 -13.43
C GLN A 50 -23.02 0.26 -12.38
N GLY A 51 -22.06 1.14 -12.12
CA GLY A 51 -22.29 2.42 -11.43
C GLY A 51 -23.01 2.36 -10.08
N GLY A 52 -23.03 1.22 -9.40
CA GLY A 52 -23.79 1.00 -8.17
C GLY A 52 -23.01 0.20 -7.13
N VAL A 53 -23.63 0.04 -5.99
CA VAL A 53 -23.18 -0.87 -4.95
C VAL A 53 -23.07 -2.28 -5.54
N PRO A 54 -21.99 -3.03 -5.25
CA PRO A 54 -21.84 -4.38 -5.76
C PRO A 54 -23.06 -5.24 -5.47
N HIS A 55 -23.69 -5.81 -6.50
CA HIS A 55 -24.88 -6.65 -6.38
C HIS A 55 -24.68 -7.91 -5.53
N HIS A 56 -23.45 -8.18 -5.13
CA HIS A 56 -23.07 -9.35 -4.33
C HIS A 56 -23.05 -9.10 -2.84
N LEU A 57 -23.19 -7.84 -2.40
CA LEU A 57 -23.43 -7.57 -1.00
C LEU A 57 -24.86 -8.01 -0.67
N THR A 58 -25.00 -8.80 0.38
CA THR A 58 -26.33 -9.07 0.94
C THR A 58 -26.91 -7.79 1.55
N ALA A 59 -28.22 -7.70 1.69
CA ALA A 59 -28.87 -6.57 2.37
C ALA A 59 -28.28 -6.36 3.79
N ASP A 60 -27.94 -7.44 4.48
CA ASP A 60 -27.29 -7.39 5.79
C ASP A 60 -25.88 -6.80 5.71
N GLN A 61 -25.11 -7.18 4.71
CA GLN A 61 -23.77 -6.62 4.49
C GLN A 61 -23.82 -5.15 4.11
N GLU A 62 -24.80 -4.74 3.33
CA GLU A 62 -25.05 -3.34 3.02
C GLU A 62 -25.49 -2.54 4.25
N SER A 63 -26.35 -3.11 5.09
CA SER A 63 -26.76 -2.47 6.35
C SER A 63 -25.60 -2.32 7.34
N GLN A 64 -24.61 -3.20 7.28
CA GLN A 64 -23.37 -3.13 8.06
C GLN A 64 -22.36 -2.11 7.52
N ARG A 65 -22.58 -1.55 6.34
CA ARG A 65 -21.83 -0.41 5.84
C ARG A 65 -22.18 0.84 6.62
N SER A 66 -21.82 0.82 7.89
CA SER A 66 -22.01 1.97 8.74
C SER A 66 -21.04 3.06 8.31
N VAL A 67 -21.56 3.92 7.48
CA VAL A 67 -20.97 5.22 7.23
C VAL A 67 -20.98 5.96 8.56
N ASN A 68 -19.87 5.91 9.32
CA ASN A 68 -19.65 6.66 10.54
C ASN A 68 -20.35 6.18 11.81
N SER A 69 -20.15 4.95 12.22
CA SER A 69 -20.31 4.58 13.63
C SER A 69 -18.98 4.77 14.35
N PRO A 70 -18.77 5.87 15.08
CA PRO A 70 -17.50 6.10 15.75
C PRO A 70 -17.25 4.98 16.76
N ALA A 71 -16.07 4.37 16.66
CA ALA A 71 -15.64 3.37 17.64
C ALA A 71 -15.53 3.99 19.04
N PRO A 72 -15.79 3.20 20.11
CA PRO A 72 -15.50 3.62 21.47
C PRO A 72 -14.04 4.11 21.59
N LYS A 73 -13.81 5.11 22.44
CA LYS A 73 -12.48 5.63 22.68
C LYS A 73 -11.60 4.60 23.38
N GLY A 74 -10.48 4.30 22.79
CA GLY A 74 -9.37 3.56 23.41
C GLY A 74 -8.33 4.47 24.05
N PRO A 75 -7.19 3.93 24.43
CA PRO A 75 -6.04 4.73 24.86
C PRO A 75 -5.68 5.76 23.78
N THR A 76 -5.55 7.04 24.16
CA THR A 76 -5.37 8.13 23.17
C THR A 76 -4.12 7.92 22.33
N GLY A 77 -2.98 7.62 22.95
CA GLY A 77 -1.68 7.60 22.30
C GLY A 77 -1.23 9.01 21.90
N ARG A 78 -0.07 9.09 21.24
CA ARG A 78 0.47 10.36 20.75
C ARG A 78 1.21 10.21 19.44
N TRP A 79 1.20 11.27 18.65
CA TRP A 79 1.96 11.41 17.41
C TRP A 79 3.16 12.31 17.62
N ILE A 80 4.25 12.01 16.93
CA ILE A 80 5.44 12.86 16.83
C ILE A 80 5.88 12.99 15.37
N PRO A 81 6.40 14.16 14.96
CA PRO A 81 7.00 14.28 13.63
C PRO A 81 8.33 13.51 13.57
N ARG A 82 8.67 13.04 12.40
CA ARG A 82 9.94 12.37 12.07
C ARG A 82 10.56 13.01 10.82
N ALA A 83 11.82 12.67 10.54
CA ALA A 83 12.49 13.18 9.35
C ALA A 83 11.63 12.93 8.09
N SER A 84 11.34 13.99 7.35
CA SER A 84 10.48 13.95 6.17
C SER A 84 11.01 13.01 5.10
N LEU A 85 10.10 12.34 4.37
CA LEU A 85 10.45 11.56 3.19
C LEU A 85 11.20 12.46 2.19
N PRO A 86 12.40 12.08 1.71
CA PRO A 86 13.26 12.97 0.90
C PRO A 86 12.61 13.47 -0.38
N ILE A 87 11.72 12.69 -0.97
CA ILE A 87 10.96 13.05 -2.16
C ILE A 87 9.47 12.85 -1.86
N PRO A 88 8.63 13.91 -1.92
CA PRO A 88 7.19 13.78 -1.73
C PRO A 88 6.60 12.74 -2.69
N ARG A 89 5.79 11.83 -2.17
CA ARG A 89 5.13 10.80 -2.96
C ARG A 89 3.72 10.51 -2.46
N SER A 90 2.87 10.08 -3.39
CA SER A 90 1.56 9.50 -3.12
C SER A 90 1.43 8.15 -3.82
N GLU A 91 0.37 7.43 -3.55
CA GLU A 91 0.03 6.17 -4.19
C GLU A 91 1.19 5.13 -4.18
N MET A 92 1.95 5.13 -3.07
CA MET A 92 2.97 4.10 -2.83
C MET A 92 2.30 2.76 -2.50
N ALA A 93 1.03 2.82 -2.21
CA ALA A 93 0.09 1.80 -1.87
C ALA A 93 0.36 1.13 -0.53
N TRP A 94 1.56 0.67 -0.26
CA TRP A 94 1.95 0.08 1.02
C TRP A 94 3.43 0.26 1.23
N ALA A 95 3.84 0.06 2.48
CA ALA A 95 5.23 -0.08 2.86
C ALA A 95 5.44 -1.44 3.51
N THR A 96 6.67 -1.82 3.68
CA THR A 96 7.00 -3.03 4.41
C THR A 96 8.11 -2.78 5.42
N GLU A 97 8.08 -3.52 6.50
CA GLU A 97 9.16 -3.54 7.49
C GLU A 97 10.16 -4.65 7.11
N TRP A 98 11.43 -4.36 7.25
CA TRP A 98 12.49 -5.34 7.24
C TRP A 98 13.66 -4.90 8.13
N ALA A 99 14.10 -5.79 9.02
CA ALA A 99 15.23 -5.58 9.94
C ALA A 99 15.16 -4.26 10.74
N GLY A 100 13.97 -3.91 11.23
CA GLY A 100 13.75 -2.68 12.00
C GLY A 100 13.73 -1.40 11.18
N ARG A 101 13.55 -1.49 9.86
CA ARG A 101 13.51 -0.35 8.94
C ARG A 101 12.20 -0.30 8.16
N LEU A 102 11.77 0.92 7.83
CA LEU A 102 10.63 1.17 6.97
C LEU A 102 11.12 1.29 5.51
N HIS A 103 10.60 0.46 4.63
CA HIS A 103 10.85 0.48 3.19
C HIS A 103 9.65 1.06 2.45
N VAL A 104 9.84 2.18 1.75
CA VAL A 104 8.82 2.87 0.94
C VAL A 104 9.22 2.79 -0.53
N ILE A 105 8.38 2.15 -1.35
CA ILE A 105 8.73 1.71 -2.71
C ILE A 105 7.69 2.20 -3.70
N GLY A 106 8.12 2.74 -4.85
CA GLY A 106 7.26 3.18 -5.94
C GLY A 106 6.44 4.43 -5.64
N GLY A 107 5.28 4.54 -6.25
CA GLY A 107 4.33 5.63 -6.11
C GLY A 107 4.48 6.76 -7.12
N TYR A 108 3.63 7.77 -7.01
CA TYR A 108 3.74 9.01 -7.80
C TYR A 108 4.74 9.98 -7.18
N GLY A 109 5.62 10.51 -8.00
CA GLY A 109 6.33 11.76 -7.74
C GLY A 109 5.56 12.97 -8.29
N GLU A 110 6.24 14.12 -8.32
CA GLU A 110 5.70 15.36 -8.88
C GLU A 110 5.10 15.13 -10.28
N GLY A 111 3.96 15.76 -10.53
CA GLY A 111 3.24 15.64 -11.80
C GLY A 111 2.54 14.29 -12.01
N ARG A 112 2.34 13.49 -10.95
CA ARG A 112 1.78 12.13 -11.00
C ARG A 112 2.59 11.19 -11.90
N VAL A 113 3.91 11.35 -11.92
CA VAL A 113 4.80 10.48 -12.69
C VAL A 113 5.14 9.26 -11.86
N ASP A 114 4.96 8.07 -12.45
CA ASP A 114 5.34 6.80 -11.83
C ASP A 114 6.82 6.78 -11.51
N ARG A 115 7.15 6.38 -10.29
CA ARG A 115 8.54 6.35 -9.81
C ARG A 115 8.89 4.97 -9.28
N GLY A 116 10.16 4.60 -9.49
CA GLY A 116 10.73 3.38 -8.92
C GLY A 116 11.49 3.62 -7.61
N TYR A 117 11.43 4.81 -7.03
CA TYR A 117 12.20 5.13 -5.83
C TYR A 117 11.97 4.14 -4.71
N HIS A 118 13.05 3.73 -4.07
CA HIS A 118 13.06 2.90 -2.88
C HIS A 118 13.80 3.65 -1.79
N HIS A 119 13.05 4.22 -0.84
CA HIS A 119 13.61 4.88 0.32
C HIS A 119 13.49 3.99 1.55
N VAL A 120 14.54 3.98 2.36
CA VAL A 120 14.65 3.20 3.58
C VAL A 120 14.84 4.15 4.75
N TYR A 121 13.94 4.10 5.72
CA TYR A 121 14.03 4.89 6.93
C TYR A 121 14.62 4.06 8.08
N GLU A 122 15.59 4.65 8.76
CA GLU A 122 16.23 4.11 9.96
C GLU A 122 15.73 4.85 11.21
N PRO A 123 14.86 4.22 12.02
CA PRO A 123 14.20 4.88 13.14
C PRO A 123 15.15 5.43 14.22
N GLN A 124 16.23 4.69 14.50
CA GLN A 124 17.19 5.08 15.54
C GLN A 124 17.97 6.33 15.18
N ALA A 125 18.33 6.48 13.90
CA ALA A 125 19.06 7.64 13.40
C ALA A 125 18.13 8.79 12.98
N ASP A 126 16.83 8.54 12.84
CA ASP A 126 15.84 9.45 12.23
C ASP A 126 16.26 9.91 10.83
N GLN A 127 16.70 8.98 9.98
CA GLN A 127 17.29 9.30 8.68
C GLN A 127 16.73 8.39 7.59
N TRP A 128 16.70 8.94 6.36
CA TRP A 128 16.35 8.23 5.15
C TRP A 128 17.58 7.92 4.30
N HIS A 129 17.59 6.76 3.69
CA HIS A 129 18.58 6.31 2.73
C HIS A 129 17.90 5.94 1.42
N LEU A 130 18.62 6.11 0.31
CA LEU A 130 18.17 5.65 -1.00
C LEU A 130 18.73 4.24 -1.23
N ALA A 131 17.85 3.29 -1.53
CA ALA A 131 18.21 1.94 -1.99
C ALA A 131 17.95 1.80 -3.50
N ALA A 132 18.41 0.69 -4.09
CA ALA A 132 18.21 0.42 -5.50
C ALA A 132 16.72 0.54 -5.87
N PRO A 133 16.36 1.35 -6.89
CA PRO A 133 14.98 1.56 -7.29
C PRO A 133 14.41 0.32 -7.96
N LEU A 134 13.06 0.19 -7.95
CA LEU A 134 12.38 -0.79 -8.79
C LEU A 134 12.86 -0.69 -10.23
N PRO A 135 13.08 -1.81 -10.92
CA PRO A 135 13.50 -1.82 -12.32
C PRO A 135 12.53 -1.09 -13.25
N ARG A 136 11.26 -1.05 -12.90
CA ARG A 136 10.22 -0.29 -13.57
C ARG A 136 9.46 0.57 -12.55
N GLY A 137 9.37 1.87 -12.81
CA GLY A 137 8.55 2.77 -12.01
C GLY A 137 7.06 2.41 -12.13
N ALA A 138 6.39 2.31 -10.99
CA ALA A 138 4.97 2.03 -10.91
C ALA A 138 4.38 2.66 -9.64
N ASN A 139 3.07 2.89 -9.66
CA ASN A 139 2.29 3.29 -8.51
C ASN A 139 1.40 2.12 -8.05
N HIS A 140 0.85 2.17 -6.84
CA HIS A 140 0.00 1.13 -6.26
C HIS A 140 0.60 -0.29 -6.31
N VAL A 141 1.92 -0.37 -6.13
CA VAL A 141 2.67 -1.63 -6.10
C VAL A 141 2.42 -2.34 -4.78
N ALA A 142 1.95 -3.57 -4.81
CA ALA A 142 1.81 -4.36 -3.58
C ALA A 142 3.19 -4.85 -3.11
N VAL A 143 3.50 -4.66 -1.83
CA VAL A 143 4.78 -5.06 -1.25
C VAL A 143 4.60 -5.88 0.02
N ALA A 144 5.48 -6.86 0.22
CA ALA A 144 5.55 -7.62 1.47
C ALA A 144 6.97 -8.16 1.68
N SER A 145 7.36 -8.35 2.95
CA SER A 145 8.62 -8.99 3.33
C SER A 145 8.41 -10.47 3.67
N LEU A 146 9.35 -11.31 3.27
CA LEU A 146 9.37 -12.73 3.60
C LEU A 146 10.82 -13.25 3.56
N ASP A 147 11.22 -13.99 4.59
CA ASP A 147 12.52 -14.68 4.67
C ASP A 147 13.73 -13.78 4.31
N GLY A 148 13.75 -12.57 4.88
CA GLY A 148 14.86 -11.62 4.69
C GLY A 148 14.88 -10.90 3.34
N ARG A 149 13.82 -11.00 2.54
CA ARG A 149 13.65 -10.35 1.24
C ARG A 149 12.40 -9.52 1.19
N ILE A 150 12.37 -8.55 0.27
CA ILE A 150 11.19 -7.75 -0.02
C ILE A 150 10.70 -8.12 -1.42
N TYR A 151 9.40 -8.33 -1.54
CA TYR A 151 8.73 -8.65 -2.79
C TYR A 151 7.82 -7.51 -3.21
N ALA A 152 7.79 -7.21 -4.51
CA ALA A 152 6.97 -6.19 -5.12
C ALA A 152 6.18 -6.76 -6.29
N PHE A 153 4.87 -6.51 -6.33
CA PHE A 153 3.95 -7.14 -7.27
C PHE A 153 3.08 -6.12 -7.97
N GLY A 154 3.04 -6.17 -9.30
CA GLY A 154 2.12 -5.42 -10.14
C GLY A 154 2.20 -3.92 -9.92
N GLY A 155 1.05 -3.31 -9.72
CA GLY A 155 0.86 -1.86 -9.67
C GLY A 155 0.23 -1.34 -10.95
N PHE A 156 0.22 -0.01 -11.10
CA PHE A 156 -0.16 0.64 -12.34
C PHE A 156 1.04 1.40 -12.91
N ILE A 157 1.07 1.48 -14.22
CA ILE A 157 2.06 2.20 -15.03
C ILE A 157 1.36 3.22 -15.93
N GLU A 158 2.15 4.10 -16.56
CA GLU A 158 1.62 5.14 -17.46
C GLU A 158 0.56 6.02 -16.77
N GLN A 159 0.89 6.46 -15.56
CA GLN A 159 0.02 7.33 -14.75
C GLN A 159 -1.35 6.69 -14.45
N ASN A 160 -1.34 5.45 -13.97
CA ASN A 160 -2.53 4.69 -13.59
C ASN A 160 -3.42 4.23 -14.77
N ARG A 161 -2.87 4.22 -15.99
CA ARG A 161 -3.62 3.79 -17.17
C ARG A 161 -3.62 2.28 -17.36
N ASN A 162 -2.48 1.65 -17.11
CA ASN A 162 -2.31 0.22 -17.37
C ASN A 162 -1.93 -0.54 -16.10
N PRO A 163 -2.65 -1.61 -15.73
CA PRO A 163 -2.20 -2.52 -14.68
C PRO A 163 -0.98 -3.30 -15.15
N ASP A 164 -0.04 -3.51 -14.25
CA ASP A 164 1.21 -4.21 -14.51
C ASP A 164 1.19 -5.64 -13.96
N ASN A 165 1.94 -6.55 -14.59
CA ASN A 165 2.13 -7.91 -14.10
C ASN A 165 3.56 -8.22 -13.67
N HIS A 166 4.47 -7.26 -13.69
CA HIS A 166 5.83 -7.50 -13.21
C HIS A 166 5.83 -7.86 -11.73
N ALA A 167 6.72 -8.77 -11.38
CA ALA A 167 7.00 -9.14 -10.01
C ALA A 167 8.51 -9.15 -9.79
N TYR A 168 8.91 -8.63 -8.64
CA TYR A 168 10.31 -8.48 -8.29
C TYR A 168 10.58 -8.95 -6.87
N VAL A 169 11.81 -9.43 -6.63
CA VAL A 169 12.36 -9.63 -5.30
C VAL A 169 13.57 -8.76 -5.11
N TYR A 170 13.65 -8.08 -3.98
CA TYR A 170 14.79 -7.28 -3.55
C TYR A 170 15.69 -8.11 -2.65
N GLU A 171 16.91 -8.33 -3.12
CA GLU A 171 17.98 -8.99 -2.39
C GLU A 171 18.72 -7.93 -1.56
N VAL A 172 18.31 -7.77 -0.31
CA VAL A 172 18.75 -6.66 0.56
C VAL A 172 20.27 -6.58 0.71
N ALA A 173 20.93 -7.74 0.90
CA ALA A 173 22.40 -7.80 1.05
C ALA A 173 23.18 -7.33 -0.20
N GLN A 174 22.54 -7.32 -1.36
CA GLN A 174 23.15 -6.93 -2.65
C GLN A 174 22.67 -5.57 -3.13
N ASP A 175 21.70 -4.97 -2.43
CA ASP A 175 20.99 -3.76 -2.87
C ASP A 175 20.51 -3.89 -4.33
N LYS A 176 19.81 -4.97 -4.66
CA LYS A 176 19.45 -5.29 -6.03
C LYS A 176 18.08 -5.93 -6.15
N TRP A 177 17.30 -5.47 -7.13
CA TRP A 177 16.07 -6.12 -7.56
C TRP A 177 16.32 -7.19 -8.63
N ARG A 178 15.59 -8.29 -8.55
CA ARG A 178 15.58 -9.36 -9.54
C ARG A 178 14.14 -9.66 -9.93
N SER A 179 13.89 -9.89 -11.22
CA SER A 179 12.58 -10.37 -11.69
C SER A 179 12.32 -11.79 -11.22
N ILE A 180 11.09 -12.07 -10.91
CA ILE A 180 10.52 -13.39 -10.57
C ILE A 180 9.33 -13.67 -11.46
N ALA A 181 8.70 -14.84 -11.34
CA ALA A 181 7.53 -15.21 -12.14
C ALA A 181 6.47 -14.09 -12.09
N PRO A 182 6.04 -13.55 -13.25
CA PRO A 182 5.10 -12.45 -13.30
C PRO A 182 3.74 -12.86 -12.77
N LEU A 183 2.94 -11.88 -12.36
CA LEU A 183 1.56 -12.11 -11.96
C LEU A 183 0.79 -12.81 -13.08
N PRO A 184 0.00 -13.84 -12.76
CA PRO A 184 -0.87 -14.49 -13.76
C PRO A 184 -1.89 -13.54 -14.38
N ARG A 185 -2.28 -12.52 -13.64
CA ARG A 185 -3.27 -11.48 -14.02
C ARG A 185 -2.78 -10.10 -13.59
N PRO A 186 -2.56 -9.16 -14.54
CA PRO A 186 -2.11 -7.80 -14.23
C PRO A 186 -3.09 -7.07 -13.32
N ARG A 187 -2.59 -6.38 -12.30
CA ARG A 187 -3.40 -5.50 -11.44
C ARG A 187 -2.56 -4.60 -10.56
N GLY A 188 -3.14 -3.47 -10.18
CA GLY A 188 -2.61 -2.58 -9.15
C GLY A 188 -3.53 -2.48 -7.95
N ALA A 189 -3.09 -1.79 -6.91
CA ALA A 189 -3.84 -1.58 -5.67
C ALA A 189 -4.33 -2.86 -4.97
N ALA A 190 -3.67 -3.98 -5.24
CA ALA A 190 -3.85 -5.24 -4.53
C ALA A 190 -3.12 -5.19 -3.18
N ALA A 191 -3.56 -5.96 -2.21
CA ALA A 191 -2.85 -6.14 -0.96
C ALA A 191 -1.93 -7.37 -1.02
N ALA A 192 -0.71 -7.26 -0.48
CA ALA A 192 0.22 -8.37 -0.37
C ALA A 192 0.56 -8.67 1.09
N VAL A 193 0.64 -9.95 1.45
CA VAL A 193 1.02 -10.38 2.79
C VAL A 193 1.69 -11.74 2.77
N ALA A 194 2.68 -11.92 3.63
CA ALA A 194 3.34 -13.22 3.82
C ALA A 194 2.57 -14.09 4.83
N LEU A 195 2.32 -15.35 4.46
CA LEU A 195 1.75 -16.36 5.35
C LEU A 195 2.29 -17.74 5.00
N ASN A 196 2.71 -18.50 5.99
CA ASN A 196 3.19 -19.90 5.85
C ASN A 196 4.28 -20.06 4.78
N GLY A 197 5.24 -19.12 4.72
CA GLY A 197 6.36 -19.15 3.77
C GLY A 197 5.98 -18.85 2.32
N LYS A 198 4.81 -18.29 2.09
CA LYS A 198 4.29 -17.86 0.77
C LYS A 198 3.79 -16.43 0.82
N LEU A 199 3.65 -15.83 -0.35
CA LEU A 199 3.13 -14.49 -0.52
C LEU A 199 1.73 -14.53 -1.14
N HIS A 200 0.78 -13.98 -0.42
CA HIS A 200 -0.61 -13.89 -0.85
C HIS A 200 -0.85 -12.50 -1.45
N LEU A 201 -1.37 -12.45 -2.67
CA LEU A 201 -1.76 -11.25 -3.37
C LEU A 201 -3.28 -11.27 -3.56
N ILE A 202 -3.97 -10.30 -2.96
CA ILE A 202 -5.43 -10.34 -2.79
C ILE A 202 -6.06 -9.07 -3.32
N GLY A 203 -7.16 -9.21 -4.08
CA GLY A 203 -7.92 -8.10 -4.63
C GLY A 203 -7.15 -7.25 -5.63
N GLY A 204 -7.42 -5.95 -5.64
CA GLY A 204 -6.85 -4.97 -6.56
C GLY A 204 -7.79 -4.56 -7.67
N ALA A 205 -7.28 -3.83 -8.65
CA ALA A 205 -8.03 -3.41 -9.84
C ALA A 205 -7.29 -3.80 -11.12
N SER A 206 -8.01 -4.31 -12.10
CA SER A 206 -7.49 -4.98 -13.30
C SER A 206 -7.67 -4.22 -14.61
N SER A 207 -8.33 -3.08 -14.58
CA SER A 207 -8.65 -2.32 -15.79
C SER A 207 -8.08 -0.92 -15.76
N PRO A 208 -7.92 -0.26 -16.92
CA PRO A 208 -7.58 1.16 -17.00
C PRO A 208 -8.56 2.03 -16.23
N THR A 209 -8.17 3.29 -15.97
CA THR A 209 -8.89 4.23 -15.12
C THR A 209 -10.36 4.43 -15.52
N GLU A 210 -10.66 4.42 -16.80
CA GLU A 210 -12.01 4.68 -17.35
C GLU A 210 -12.94 3.47 -17.24
N GLU A 211 -12.35 2.26 -17.22
CA GLU A 211 -13.07 0.99 -17.09
C GLU A 211 -12.60 0.21 -15.86
N ARG A 212 -12.19 0.92 -14.81
CA ARG A 212 -11.59 0.31 -13.63
C ARG A 212 -12.54 -0.69 -12.99
N ALA A 213 -12.08 -1.91 -12.85
CA ALA A 213 -12.79 -2.98 -12.19
C ALA A 213 -11.98 -3.50 -11.00
N SER A 214 -12.55 -3.39 -9.81
CA SER A 214 -12.02 -4.10 -8.64
C SER A 214 -12.22 -5.58 -8.81
N VAL A 215 -11.24 -6.36 -8.38
CA VAL A 215 -11.23 -7.83 -8.50
C VAL A 215 -11.09 -8.48 -7.13
N GLY A 216 -11.65 -9.67 -6.97
CA GLY A 216 -11.50 -10.47 -5.75
C GLY A 216 -10.39 -11.52 -5.85
N TRP A 217 -9.55 -11.47 -6.85
CA TRP A 217 -8.53 -12.49 -7.10
C TRP A 217 -7.62 -12.69 -5.91
N HIS A 218 -7.44 -13.95 -5.54
CA HIS A 218 -6.52 -14.38 -4.50
C HIS A 218 -5.52 -15.35 -5.11
N GLU A 219 -4.30 -14.88 -5.31
CA GLU A 219 -3.20 -15.62 -5.88
C GLU A 219 -2.05 -15.72 -4.89
N VAL A 220 -1.37 -16.85 -4.90
CA VAL A 220 -0.33 -17.17 -3.93
C VAL A 220 0.95 -17.50 -4.68
N TYR A 221 1.99 -16.75 -4.42
CA TYR A 221 3.33 -16.98 -4.93
C TYR A 221 4.15 -17.82 -3.95
N ASP A 222 4.75 -18.89 -4.46
CA ASP A 222 5.69 -19.72 -3.71
C ASP A 222 7.13 -19.38 -4.16
N PRO A 223 7.94 -18.70 -3.31
CA PRO A 223 9.30 -18.32 -3.67
C PRO A 223 10.26 -19.50 -3.82
N LYS A 224 9.91 -20.69 -3.31
CA LYS A 224 10.74 -21.90 -3.44
C LYS A 224 10.67 -22.50 -4.85
N THR A 225 9.53 -22.36 -5.50
CA THR A 225 9.28 -22.95 -6.83
C THR A 225 9.19 -21.90 -7.93
N ASP A 226 9.16 -20.59 -7.57
CA ASP A 226 8.90 -19.47 -8.46
C ASP A 226 7.58 -19.63 -9.23
N GLN A 227 6.51 -20.05 -8.55
CA GLN A 227 5.23 -20.36 -9.17
C GLN A 227 4.05 -19.72 -8.43
N TRP A 228 2.99 -19.46 -9.17
CA TRP A 228 1.71 -18.97 -8.67
C TRP A 228 0.66 -20.07 -8.59
N SER A 229 -0.19 -19.99 -7.58
CA SER A 229 -1.39 -20.82 -7.43
C SER A 229 -2.59 -19.94 -7.04
N ARG A 230 -3.81 -20.43 -7.32
CA ARG A 230 -5.05 -19.71 -6.99
C ARG A 230 -5.66 -20.24 -5.68
N LYS A 231 -6.32 -19.34 -4.98
CA LYS A 231 -7.11 -19.62 -3.78
C LYS A 231 -8.51 -19.03 -3.94
N LYS A 232 -9.40 -19.34 -2.97
CA LYS A 232 -10.75 -18.81 -2.94
C LYS A 232 -10.72 -17.29 -3.03
N ALA A 233 -11.42 -16.74 -4.02
CA ALA A 233 -11.51 -15.31 -4.24
C ALA A 233 -12.07 -14.58 -3.02
N LEU A 234 -11.58 -13.34 -2.78
CA LEU A 234 -12.10 -12.46 -1.75
C LEU A 234 -13.56 -12.11 -2.05
N PRO A 235 -14.50 -12.38 -1.17
CA PRO A 235 -15.88 -11.89 -1.31
C PRO A 235 -15.90 -10.36 -1.27
N GLY A 236 -16.72 -9.73 -2.12
CA GLY A 236 -16.66 -8.29 -2.27
C GLY A 236 -15.37 -7.84 -2.93
N ALA A 237 -15.28 -8.07 -4.25
CA ALA A 237 -14.14 -7.66 -5.08
C ALA A 237 -13.81 -6.18 -4.86
N ARG A 238 -12.61 -5.86 -4.39
CA ARG A 238 -12.24 -4.50 -4.00
C ARG A 238 -10.76 -4.24 -4.08
N ASP A 239 -10.41 -2.97 -4.12
CA ASP A 239 -9.05 -2.46 -4.16
C ASP A 239 -8.77 -1.48 -3.02
N HIS A 240 -7.51 -1.08 -2.81
CA HIS A 240 -7.07 -0.13 -1.77
C HIS A 240 -7.41 -0.54 -0.33
N MET A 241 -7.55 -1.84 -0.06
CA MET A 241 -7.78 -2.37 1.28
C MET A 241 -6.48 -2.57 2.04
N GLY A 242 -6.55 -2.52 3.37
CA GLY A 242 -5.47 -2.98 4.24
C GLY A 242 -5.46 -4.51 4.37
N CYS A 243 -4.27 -5.10 4.58
CA CYS A 243 -4.11 -6.54 4.76
C CYS A 243 -3.02 -6.85 5.78
N VAL A 244 -3.31 -7.77 6.70
CA VAL A 244 -2.34 -8.29 7.68
C VAL A 244 -2.52 -9.78 7.88
N ALA A 245 -1.42 -10.50 8.17
CA ALA A 245 -1.45 -11.90 8.60
C ALA A 245 -1.31 -11.97 10.12
N TYR A 246 -2.23 -12.66 10.76
CA TYR A 246 -2.23 -12.83 12.21
C TYR A 246 -2.74 -14.20 12.60
N GLN A 247 -1.99 -14.89 13.49
CA GLN A 247 -2.32 -16.22 13.99
C GLN A 247 -2.76 -17.23 12.91
N GLY A 248 -1.99 -17.30 11.80
CA GLY A 248 -2.23 -18.25 10.71
C GLY A 248 -3.39 -17.87 9.78
N ARG A 249 -3.97 -16.69 9.91
CA ARG A 249 -5.08 -16.17 9.08
C ARG A 249 -4.70 -14.87 8.41
N ILE A 250 -5.41 -14.49 7.34
CA ILE A 250 -5.22 -13.21 6.66
C ILE A 250 -6.47 -12.35 6.84
N HIS A 251 -6.29 -11.16 7.38
CA HIS A 251 -7.35 -10.16 7.54
C HIS A 251 -7.26 -9.12 6.44
N VAL A 252 -8.38 -8.87 5.76
CA VAL A 252 -8.53 -7.88 4.69
C VAL A 252 -9.62 -6.90 5.10
N ILE A 253 -9.25 -5.63 5.27
CA ILE A 253 -10.08 -4.63 5.94
C ILE A 253 -10.27 -3.41 5.04
N GLY A 254 -11.51 -2.90 4.95
CA GLY A 254 -11.86 -1.71 4.19
C GLY A 254 -11.62 -1.86 2.68
N GLY A 255 -11.22 -0.77 2.04
CA GLY A 255 -11.06 -0.68 0.60
C GLY A 255 -12.26 -0.04 -0.09
N ARG A 256 -12.33 -0.16 -1.40
CA ARG A 256 -13.41 0.40 -2.21
C ARG A 256 -13.81 -0.52 -3.36
N PHE A 257 -15.01 -0.32 -3.85
CA PHE A 257 -15.54 -0.96 -5.05
C PHE A 257 -15.42 0.02 -6.22
N ASN A 258 -14.44 -0.15 -7.07
CA ASN A 258 -14.14 0.63 -8.27
C ASN A 258 -13.82 2.12 -8.03
N THR A 259 -14.58 2.84 -7.24
CA THR A 259 -14.45 4.30 -7.08
C THR A 259 -14.42 4.74 -5.61
N PHE A 260 -14.02 5.97 -5.35
CA PHE A 260 -13.98 6.59 -4.02
C PHE A 260 -15.37 6.70 -3.36
N GLU A 261 -16.44 6.68 -4.15
CA GLU A 261 -17.82 6.78 -3.68
C GLU A 261 -18.26 5.51 -2.96
N TYR A 262 -17.64 4.39 -3.29
CA TYR A 262 -18.02 3.07 -2.80
C TYR A 262 -17.01 2.49 -1.83
N ASN A 263 -16.56 3.31 -0.88
CA ASN A 263 -15.77 2.81 0.23
C ASN A 263 -16.56 1.79 1.04
N THR A 264 -15.86 0.77 1.53
CA THR A 264 -16.45 -0.27 2.35
C THR A 264 -15.74 -0.38 3.70
N ASP A 265 -16.49 -0.82 4.69
CA ASP A 265 -16.04 -1.15 6.04
C ASP A 265 -15.79 -2.66 6.21
N LEU A 266 -15.98 -3.47 5.18
CA LEU A 266 -15.89 -4.92 5.24
C LEU A 266 -14.56 -5.40 5.84
N HIS A 267 -14.67 -6.30 6.80
CA HIS A 267 -13.55 -7.02 7.38
C HIS A 267 -13.70 -8.50 7.12
N HIS A 268 -12.99 -9.02 6.13
CA HIS A 268 -12.94 -10.43 5.83
C HIS A 268 -11.67 -11.07 6.40
N VAL A 269 -11.81 -12.27 6.91
CA VAL A 269 -10.67 -13.11 7.33
C VAL A 269 -10.61 -14.38 6.49
N TYR A 270 -9.45 -14.65 5.90
CA TYR A 270 -9.17 -15.87 5.16
C TYR A 270 -8.68 -16.97 6.11
N VAL A 271 -9.28 -18.13 6.01
CA VAL A 271 -8.92 -19.35 6.77
C VAL A 271 -8.25 -20.33 5.82
N PRO A 272 -6.90 -20.43 5.82
CA PRO A 272 -6.16 -21.18 4.80
C PRO A 272 -6.50 -22.66 4.75
N ASP A 273 -6.69 -23.31 5.90
CA ASP A 273 -6.95 -24.75 6.00
C ASP A 273 -8.30 -25.16 5.35
N LYS A 274 -9.24 -24.23 5.32
CA LYS A 274 -10.56 -24.45 4.73
C LYS A 274 -10.69 -23.84 3.34
N ASP A 275 -9.73 -23.01 2.93
CA ASP A 275 -9.81 -22.16 1.72
C ASP A 275 -11.14 -21.37 1.67
N THR A 276 -11.48 -20.69 2.79
CA THR A 276 -12.74 -19.94 2.94
C THR A 276 -12.50 -18.57 3.55
N TRP A 277 -13.50 -17.69 3.40
CA TRP A 277 -13.55 -16.37 4.00
C TRP A 277 -14.69 -16.30 5.03
N GLU A 278 -14.46 -15.59 6.12
CA GLU A 278 -15.41 -15.29 7.18
C GLU A 278 -15.49 -13.77 7.38
N LEU A 279 -16.63 -13.27 7.87
CA LEU A 279 -16.83 -11.86 8.22
C LEU A 279 -16.58 -11.63 9.71
N LEU A 280 -15.94 -10.51 10.01
CA LEU A 280 -15.69 -10.02 11.37
C LEU A 280 -16.27 -8.62 11.54
N ALA A 281 -16.13 -8.04 12.76
CA ALA A 281 -16.60 -6.68 13.05
C ALA A 281 -16.07 -5.67 12.03
N PRO A 282 -16.95 -4.90 11.37
CA PRO A 282 -16.57 -3.98 10.31
C PRO A 282 -15.74 -2.82 10.82
N LEU A 283 -14.91 -2.21 9.93
CA LEU A 283 -14.15 -1.00 10.20
C LEU A 283 -15.11 0.17 10.50
N PRO A 284 -14.98 0.87 11.63
CA PRO A 284 -15.95 1.91 12.01
C PRO A 284 -16.06 3.06 11.03
N THR A 285 -14.98 3.42 10.36
CA THR A 285 -14.94 4.43 9.29
C THR A 285 -14.62 3.76 7.95
N ALA A 286 -15.64 3.59 7.11
CA ALA A 286 -15.48 3.03 5.76
C ALA A 286 -14.50 3.89 4.94
N ARG A 287 -13.39 3.33 4.49
CA ARG A 287 -12.34 4.05 3.76
C ARG A 287 -11.43 3.15 2.94
N SER A 288 -10.80 3.74 1.96
CA SER A 288 -9.80 3.10 1.10
C SER A 288 -8.45 3.81 1.21
N GLY A 289 -7.37 3.16 0.78
CA GLY A 289 -6.03 3.74 0.79
C GLY A 289 -5.51 4.06 2.20
N HIS A 290 -6.04 3.41 3.23
CA HIS A 290 -5.58 3.56 4.61
C HIS A 290 -4.36 2.65 4.87
N GLY A 291 -3.49 3.05 5.81
CA GLY A 291 -2.47 2.16 6.36
C GLY A 291 -3.09 1.13 7.29
N LEU A 292 -2.55 -0.10 7.30
CA LEU A 292 -2.94 -1.14 8.25
C LEU A 292 -1.69 -1.88 8.75
N VAL A 293 -1.53 -1.93 10.06
CA VAL A 293 -0.38 -2.58 10.72
C VAL A 293 -0.81 -3.36 11.96
N ILE A 294 -0.03 -4.36 12.34
CA ILE A 294 -0.15 -5.02 13.63
C ILE A 294 0.76 -4.29 14.63
N TYR A 295 0.18 -3.81 15.72
CA TYR A 295 0.90 -3.18 16.80
C TYR A 295 0.30 -3.61 18.15
N ARG A 296 1.12 -4.21 19.01
CA ARG A 296 0.68 -4.75 20.31
C ARG A 296 -0.55 -5.67 20.20
N ASP A 297 -0.45 -6.66 19.32
CA ASP A 297 -1.48 -7.66 19.05
C ASP A 297 -2.85 -7.10 18.60
N ARG A 298 -2.91 -5.85 18.16
CA ARG A 298 -4.09 -5.21 17.57
C ARG A 298 -3.79 -4.73 16.17
N PHE A 299 -4.81 -4.59 15.34
CA PHE A 299 -4.66 -4.09 13.96
C PHE A 299 -5.03 -2.62 13.92
N PHE A 300 -4.07 -1.76 13.66
CA PHE A 300 -4.25 -0.31 13.58
C PHE A 300 -4.49 0.11 12.14
N ALA A 301 -5.66 0.69 11.88
CA ALA A 301 -6.03 1.30 10.61
C ALA A 301 -5.95 2.83 10.73
N MET A 302 -5.22 3.49 9.82
CA MET A 302 -4.99 4.94 9.90
C MET A 302 -5.05 5.61 8.54
N GLY A 303 -5.57 6.85 8.52
CA GLY A 303 -5.69 7.62 7.30
C GLY A 303 -6.70 7.04 6.31
N GLY A 304 -6.47 7.29 5.02
CA GLY A 304 -7.34 6.85 3.93
C GLY A 304 -8.09 7.98 3.26
N GLU A 305 -8.89 7.64 2.27
CA GLU A 305 -9.66 8.59 1.46
C GLU A 305 -11.07 8.09 1.18
N GLY A 306 -11.96 9.03 0.82
CA GLY A 306 -13.30 8.71 0.37
C GLY A 306 -14.07 9.93 -0.09
N GLY A 307 -15.19 9.71 -0.80
CA GLY A 307 -16.07 10.76 -1.23
C GLY A 307 -16.35 10.79 -2.72
N ILE A 308 -16.93 11.87 -3.19
CA ILE A 308 -17.34 12.04 -4.58
C ILE A 308 -16.40 13.03 -5.26
N ILE A 309 -15.74 12.59 -6.33
CA ILE A 309 -14.89 13.46 -7.17
C ILE A 309 -15.74 14.58 -7.77
N ASN A 310 -15.18 15.79 -7.84
CA ASN A 310 -15.82 17.00 -8.37
C ASN A 310 -17.07 17.49 -7.61
N ARG A 311 -17.30 17.01 -6.39
CA ARG A 311 -18.30 17.60 -5.49
C ARG A 311 -17.62 18.24 -4.28
N PRO A 312 -17.43 19.58 -4.29
CA PRO A 312 -16.85 20.29 -3.15
C PRO A 312 -17.58 19.98 -1.85
N GLY A 313 -16.83 19.74 -0.77
CA GLY A 313 -17.38 19.36 0.54
C GLY A 313 -17.82 17.90 0.69
N GLN A 314 -17.74 17.09 -0.36
CA GLN A 314 -18.00 15.65 -0.31
C GLN A 314 -16.74 14.81 -0.53
N GLN A 315 -15.57 15.42 -0.48
CA GLN A 315 -14.28 14.76 -0.55
C GLN A 315 -13.62 14.77 0.82
N THR A 316 -13.07 13.65 1.22
CA THR A 316 -12.41 13.52 2.52
C THR A 316 -11.12 12.74 2.40
N VAL A 317 -10.08 13.27 3.04
CA VAL A 317 -8.88 12.51 3.39
C VAL A 317 -8.94 12.32 4.90
N PHE A 318 -8.94 11.08 5.34
CA PHE A 318 -9.18 10.72 6.73
C PHE A 318 -7.91 10.87 7.58
N GLY A 319 -8.10 11.38 8.80
CA GLY A 319 -7.09 11.34 9.86
C GLY A 319 -7.38 10.27 10.93
N GLN A 320 -8.52 9.61 10.84
CA GLN A 320 -8.94 8.62 11.85
C GLN A 320 -7.89 7.54 12.04
N MET A 321 -7.66 7.19 13.30
CA MET A 321 -6.89 6.05 13.73
C MET A 321 -7.75 5.15 14.60
N GLU A 322 -7.94 3.92 14.15
CA GLU A 322 -8.79 2.94 14.81
C GLU A 322 -8.04 1.62 14.94
N SER A 323 -8.22 0.91 16.06
CA SER A 323 -7.62 -0.40 16.24
C SER A 323 -8.65 -1.48 16.47
N TYR A 324 -8.43 -2.62 15.84
CA TYR A 324 -9.20 -3.84 16.00
C TYR A 324 -8.52 -4.78 17.00
N ASP A 325 -9.31 -5.30 17.91
CA ASP A 325 -8.91 -6.36 18.82
C ASP A 325 -9.37 -7.72 18.30
N PRO A 326 -8.47 -8.59 17.87
CA PRO A 326 -8.84 -9.89 17.30
C PRO A 326 -9.42 -10.88 18.33
N VAL A 327 -9.20 -10.64 19.62
CA VAL A 327 -9.72 -11.52 20.71
C VAL A 327 -11.18 -11.21 20.98
N SER A 328 -11.53 -9.92 21.14
CA SER A 328 -12.89 -9.48 21.43
C SER A 328 -13.74 -9.22 20.20
N ASN A 329 -13.14 -9.20 19.00
CA ASN A 329 -13.80 -8.82 17.73
C ASN A 329 -14.42 -7.41 17.82
N THR A 330 -13.67 -6.43 18.37
CA THR A 330 -14.15 -5.06 18.58
C THR A 330 -13.15 -4.01 18.12
N TRP A 331 -13.64 -2.81 17.85
CA TRP A 331 -12.84 -1.65 17.45
C TRP A 331 -12.76 -0.59 18.55
N GLN A 332 -11.67 0.17 18.56
CA GLN A 332 -11.44 1.35 19.40
C GLN A 332 -10.82 2.47 18.58
N SER A 333 -11.13 3.73 18.92
CA SER A 333 -10.54 4.93 18.32
C SER A 333 -9.39 5.49 19.17
N HIS A 334 -8.40 6.11 18.51
CA HIS A 334 -7.21 6.71 19.09
C HIS A 334 -7.02 8.15 18.61
N ALA A 335 -5.92 8.81 19.03
CA ALA A 335 -5.57 10.13 18.51
C ALA A 335 -5.44 10.08 16.99
N ALA A 336 -6.20 10.92 16.30
CA ALA A 336 -6.14 11.04 14.85
C ALA A 336 -4.75 11.47 14.37
N MET A 337 -4.39 11.11 13.14
CA MET A 337 -3.19 11.61 12.47
C MET A 337 -3.22 13.14 12.45
N PRO A 338 -2.14 13.82 12.85
CA PRO A 338 -2.06 15.30 12.77
C PRO A 338 -2.24 15.81 11.35
N THR A 339 -1.72 15.07 10.37
CA THR A 339 -1.86 15.38 8.94
C THR A 339 -2.62 14.26 8.25
N PRO A 340 -3.93 14.43 7.97
CA PRO A 340 -4.73 13.45 7.24
C PRO A 340 -4.13 13.14 5.86
N ARG A 341 -4.00 11.85 5.52
CA ARG A 341 -3.42 11.38 4.25
C ARG A 341 -3.95 9.99 3.90
N HIS A 342 -3.91 9.67 2.61
CA HIS A 342 -4.21 8.34 2.09
C HIS A 342 -3.04 7.74 1.31
N ALA A 343 -3.13 6.47 0.94
CA ALA A 343 -2.09 5.72 0.22
C ALA A 343 -0.70 5.90 0.86
N VAL A 344 -0.67 5.79 2.18
CA VAL A 344 0.49 6.01 3.04
C VAL A 344 1.35 4.75 3.16
N GLY A 345 2.65 4.91 3.29
CA GLY A 345 3.54 3.84 3.75
C GLY A 345 3.48 3.72 5.26
N ALA A 346 2.91 2.64 5.79
CA ALA A 346 2.78 2.41 7.23
C ALA A 346 3.42 1.09 7.67
N VAL A 347 4.18 1.11 8.76
CA VAL A 347 4.76 -0.07 9.41
C VAL A 347 4.79 0.10 10.93
N ALA A 348 4.79 -1.01 11.67
CA ALA A 348 5.09 -1.02 13.10
C ALA A 348 6.52 -1.51 13.34
N ILE A 349 7.32 -0.75 14.10
CA ILE A 349 8.69 -1.09 14.48
C ILE A 349 8.86 -0.79 15.96
N GLY A 350 9.10 -1.81 16.77
CA GLY A 350 9.17 -1.69 18.23
C GLY A 350 7.89 -1.06 18.80
N ASP A 351 8.04 -0.03 19.60
CA ASP A 351 6.92 0.69 20.25
C ASP A 351 6.30 1.81 19.39
N TRP A 352 6.53 1.82 18.08
CA TRP A 352 6.07 2.89 17.21
C TRP A 352 5.41 2.37 15.93
N ILE A 353 4.38 3.08 15.49
CA ILE A 353 3.82 2.98 14.14
C ILE A 353 4.33 4.18 13.34
N TYR A 354 5.05 3.94 12.26
CA TYR A 354 5.58 4.96 11.34
C TYR A 354 4.68 5.09 10.12
N VAL A 355 4.37 6.34 9.74
CA VAL A 355 3.48 6.65 8.60
C VAL A 355 4.13 7.72 7.74
N ALA A 356 4.56 7.35 6.54
CA ALA A 356 5.32 8.20 5.64
C ALA A 356 4.62 8.48 4.31
N GLY A 357 4.73 9.69 3.81
CA GLY A 357 4.22 10.12 2.51
C GLY A 357 2.70 10.05 2.40
N GLY A 358 2.20 9.78 1.22
CA GLY A 358 0.78 9.66 0.89
C GLY A 358 0.20 10.88 0.17
N GLY A 359 -1.07 10.79 -0.20
CA GLY A 359 -1.84 11.87 -0.82
C GLY A 359 -2.48 12.78 0.23
N ALA A 360 -2.32 14.09 0.09
CA ALA A 360 -2.89 15.09 0.98
C ALA A 360 -4.32 15.52 0.59
N VAL A 361 -4.78 15.12 -0.60
CA VAL A 361 -6.13 15.35 -1.12
C VAL A 361 -6.64 14.07 -1.77
N LEU A 362 -7.93 13.97 -2.03
CA LEU A 362 -8.52 12.82 -2.72
C LEU A 362 -7.82 12.55 -4.06
N GLY A 363 -7.39 11.30 -4.27
CA GLY A 363 -6.57 10.89 -5.41
C GLY A 363 -5.12 11.37 -5.32
N GLY A 364 -4.26 10.86 -6.20
CA GLY A 364 -2.81 10.99 -6.13
C GLY A 364 -2.20 12.29 -6.66
N SER A 365 -2.97 13.39 -6.75
CA SER A 365 -2.50 14.65 -7.41
C SER A 365 -1.58 15.50 -6.52
N VAL A 366 -1.67 15.38 -5.20
CA VAL A 366 -0.84 16.12 -4.23
C VAL A 366 -0.05 15.14 -3.39
N GLN A 367 1.23 15.11 -3.65
CA GLN A 367 2.19 14.25 -2.95
C GLN A 367 2.62 14.88 -1.63
N SER A 368 2.82 14.06 -0.60
CA SER A 368 3.31 14.49 0.72
C SER A 368 4.68 13.90 1.02
N ALA A 369 5.49 14.69 1.73
CA ALA A 369 6.73 14.25 2.36
C ALA A 369 6.56 14.01 3.87
N VAL A 370 5.38 14.25 4.41
CA VAL A 370 5.13 14.16 5.85
C VAL A 370 5.42 12.74 6.34
N HIS A 371 6.16 12.67 7.44
CA HIS A 371 6.46 11.44 8.15
C HIS A 371 6.18 11.65 9.63
N GLU A 372 5.31 10.83 10.16
CA GLU A 372 4.86 10.90 11.55
C GLU A 372 4.92 9.51 12.19
N ALA A 373 5.14 9.46 13.48
CA ALA A 373 5.13 8.22 14.23
C ALA A 373 4.15 8.29 15.41
N PHE A 374 3.43 7.20 15.63
CA PHE A 374 2.45 7.04 16.71
C PHE A 374 2.91 6.02 17.74
N THR A 375 2.61 6.27 19.01
CA THR A 375 2.81 5.30 20.09
C THR A 375 1.70 5.40 21.13
N LEU A 376 1.42 4.27 21.79
CA LEU A 376 0.58 4.21 22.99
C LEU A 376 1.36 4.45 24.28
N ASN A 377 2.71 4.57 24.21
CA ASN A 377 3.54 4.83 25.38
C ASN A 377 3.52 6.31 25.78
N GLY A 378 3.44 6.57 27.07
CA GLY A 378 3.69 7.89 27.67
C GLY A 378 2.61 8.92 27.38
N VAL A 379 1.42 8.68 27.90
CA VAL A 379 0.46 9.73 28.23
C VAL A 379 0.50 9.92 29.74
#